data_541eff70333593bb6b979008561ad25e
#
_entry.id   541eff70333593bb6b979008561ad25e
#
_cell.length_a   1.000
_cell.length_b   1.000
_cell.length_c   1.000
_cell.angle_alpha   90.00
_cell.angle_beta   90.00
_cell.angle_gamma   90.00
#
_symmetry.space_group_name_H-M   'P 1'
#
loop_
_entity.id
_entity.type
_entity.pdbx_description
1 polymer ?
#
loop_
_entity_poly.entity_id
_entity_poly.type
_entity_poly.pdbx_seq_one_letter_code
_entity_poly.pdbx_strand_id
1 'polypeptide(L)'
;MSDIYDLVIVGGGPAGLTSAIYGLRNGHSVAVIERDVFGGQITSSPSVLNIPGFNKISGDEYGDLLLEQVSNLGGEFVFDECAKVSPGDVITVNLKDTGDILCKSLILATGSVHRRLNVEHEEELIGKHVHFCAVCDAGLYKDKTVVLVGGGNSALVEADILANICKEVIILQDLGEFTGEVSLVNQ
;
A
#
# COMPACT_ATOMS: atom_id res chain seq x y z
N MET A 1 14.00 11.17 -29.18
CA MET A 1 13.80 9.72 -28.95
C MET A 1 13.52 9.61 -27.48
N SER A 2 12.41 9.01 -27.09
CA SER A 2 12.17 8.73 -25.69
C SER A 2 13.29 7.80 -25.19
N ASP A 3 13.96 8.19 -24.12
CA ASP A 3 15.02 7.36 -23.56
C ASP A 3 14.43 6.04 -23.08
N ILE A 4 15.09 4.92 -23.39
CA ILE A 4 14.68 3.59 -22.94
C ILE A 4 15.26 3.37 -21.57
N TYR A 5 14.40 3.24 -20.53
CA TYR A 5 14.86 2.92 -19.18
C TYR A 5 15.41 1.49 -19.11
N ASP A 6 16.42 1.28 -18.28
CA ASP A 6 16.87 -0.07 -17.97
C ASP A 6 15.81 -0.83 -17.18
N LEU A 7 15.10 -0.12 -16.29
CA LEU A 7 14.07 -0.67 -15.43
C LEU A 7 12.91 0.30 -15.26
N VAL A 8 11.69 -0.18 -15.48
CA VAL A 8 10.46 0.48 -15.05
C VAL A 8 9.81 -0.36 -13.95
N ILE A 9 9.26 0.33 -12.96
CA ILE A 9 8.57 -0.30 -11.83
C ILE A 9 7.16 0.25 -11.75
N VAL A 10 6.17 -0.61 -11.78
CA VAL A 10 4.76 -0.24 -11.61
C VAL A 10 4.34 -0.53 -10.19
N GLY A 11 4.06 0.54 -9.44
CA GLY A 11 3.72 0.57 -8.03
C GLY A 11 4.81 1.21 -7.17
N GLY A 12 4.49 2.34 -6.55
CA GLY A 12 5.36 3.16 -5.72
C GLY A 12 5.30 2.83 -4.23
N GLY A 13 4.83 1.63 -3.85
CA GLY A 13 4.86 1.15 -2.47
C GLY A 13 6.25 0.63 -2.05
N PRO A 14 6.39 0.09 -0.81
CA PRO A 14 7.68 -0.35 -0.28
C PRO A 14 8.42 -1.35 -1.16
N ALA A 15 7.72 -2.27 -1.81
CA ALA A 15 8.33 -3.25 -2.71
C ALA A 15 8.92 -2.59 -3.95
N GLY A 16 8.16 -1.68 -4.58
CA GLY A 16 8.60 -0.95 -5.76
C GLY A 16 9.76 -0.01 -5.47
N LEU A 17 9.64 0.80 -4.42
CA LEU A 17 10.70 1.74 -4.01
C LEU A 17 11.98 1.02 -3.61
N THR A 18 11.88 -0.10 -2.88
CA THR A 18 13.06 -0.93 -2.57
C THR A 18 13.70 -1.47 -3.84
N SER A 19 12.92 -1.95 -4.80
CA SER A 19 13.43 -2.42 -6.09
C SER A 19 14.13 -1.30 -6.86
N ALA A 20 13.57 -0.08 -6.83
CA ALA A 20 14.18 1.10 -7.44
C ALA A 20 15.54 1.43 -6.82
N ILE A 21 15.65 1.42 -5.48
CA ILE A 21 16.90 1.66 -4.76
C ILE A 21 18.01 0.70 -5.28
N TYR A 22 17.70 -0.58 -5.37
CA TYR A 22 18.69 -1.56 -5.84
C TYR A 22 19.04 -1.41 -7.33
N GLY A 23 18.06 -1.10 -8.19
CA GLY A 23 18.30 -0.80 -9.60
C GLY A 23 19.25 0.39 -9.78
N LEU A 24 18.94 1.50 -9.11
CA LEU A 24 19.73 2.72 -9.16
C LEU A 24 21.15 2.53 -8.59
N ARG A 25 21.29 1.82 -7.47
CA ARG A 25 22.59 1.51 -6.87
C ARG A 25 23.48 0.67 -7.78
N ASN A 26 22.91 -0.11 -8.69
CA ASN A 26 23.63 -0.84 -9.72
C ASN A 26 23.89 -0.02 -11.00
N GLY A 27 23.58 1.27 -11.00
CA GLY A 27 23.86 2.19 -12.11
C GLY A 27 22.84 2.11 -13.25
N HIS A 28 21.66 1.56 -13.03
CA HIS A 28 20.59 1.49 -14.02
C HIS A 28 19.73 2.76 -13.99
N SER A 29 19.21 3.15 -15.15
CA SER A 29 18.15 4.15 -15.25
C SER A 29 16.81 3.54 -14.80
N VAL A 30 16.14 4.17 -13.81
CA VAL A 30 14.92 3.62 -13.20
C VAL A 30 13.83 4.67 -13.17
N ALA A 31 12.61 4.29 -13.61
CA ALA A 31 11.39 5.05 -13.40
C ALA A 31 10.39 4.24 -12.56
N VAL A 32 9.76 4.90 -11.58
CA VAL A 32 8.70 4.33 -10.73
C VAL A 32 7.38 4.99 -11.07
N ILE A 33 6.39 4.19 -11.45
CA ILE A 33 5.05 4.64 -11.82
C ILE A 33 4.11 4.36 -10.64
N GLU A 34 3.37 5.38 -10.19
CA GLU A 34 2.37 5.25 -9.13
C GLU A 34 1.12 6.06 -9.48
N ARG A 35 -0.05 5.47 -9.27
CA ARG A 35 -1.33 6.09 -9.62
C ARG A 35 -2.00 6.85 -8.48
N ASP A 36 -1.77 6.43 -7.23
CA ASP A 36 -2.49 6.93 -6.06
C ASP A 36 -1.57 7.78 -5.16
N VAL A 37 -0.68 7.12 -4.41
CA VAL A 37 0.24 7.76 -3.48
C VAL A 37 1.58 7.03 -3.44
N PHE A 38 2.66 7.75 -3.65
CA PHE A 38 3.99 7.21 -3.41
C PHE A 38 4.17 6.87 -1.93
N GLY A 39 4.77 5.72 -1.65
CA GLY A 39 4.78 5.08 -0.35
C GLY A 39 3.77 3.93 -0.26
N GLY A 40 2.67 3.99 -1.03
CA GLY A 40 1.65 2.94 -1.10
C GLY A 40 0.79 2.84 0.16
N GLN A 41 0.06 1.75 0.32
CA GLN A 41 -0.91 1.58 1.41
C GLN A 41 -0.32 1.67 2.82
N ILE A 42 0.98 1.43 3.00
CA ILE A 42 1.61 1.50 4.32
C ILE A 42 1.53 2.91 4.92
N THR A 43 1.44 3.95 4.08
CA THR A 43 1.37 5.36 4.53
C THR A 43 0.18 5.63 5.44
N SER A 44 -0.91 4.88 5.31
CA SER A 44 -2.07 4.99 6.19
C SER A 44 -1.86 4.36 7.57
N SER A 45 -0.77 3.62 7.80
CA SER A 45 -0.52 2.94 9.07
C SER A 45 0.21 3.85 10.05
N PRO A 46 -0.36 4.19 11.22
CA PRO A 46 0.27 5.09 12.20
C PRO A 46 1.43 4.42 12.92
N SER A 47 1.50 3.08 12.87
CA SER A 47 2.47 2.29 13.60
C SER A 47 2.76 0.98 12.87
N VAL A 48 4.01 0.84 12.44
CA VAL A 48 4.54 -0.38 11.81
C VAL A 48 5.66 -0.91 12.70
N LEU A 49 5.57 -2.18 13.11
CA LEU A 49 6.44 -2.81 14.12
C LEU A 49 7.32 -3.92 13.55
N ASN A 50 7.15 -4.26 12.27
CA ASN A 50 7.77 -5.42 11.62
C ASN A 50 8.73 -5.04 10.48
N ILE A 51 9.26 -3.82 10.51
CA ILE A 51 10.30 -3.39 9.58
C ILE A 51 11.66 -3.52 10.25
N PRO A 52 12.57 -4.37 9.72
CA PRO A 52 13.90 -4.53 10.27
C PRO A 52 14.63 -3.20 10.38
N GLY A 53 15.27 -2.96 11.54
CA GLY A 53 15.99 -1.72 11.84
C GLY A 53 15.16 -0.66 12.57
N PHE A 54 13.84 -0.82 12.68
CA PHE A 54 12.96 0.06 13.43
C PHE A 54 12.19 -0.73 14.50
N ASN A 55 12.23 -0.28 15.75
CA ASN A 55 11.36 -0.83 16.78
C ASN A 55 9.90 -0.42 16.57
N LYS A 56 9.72 0.78 16.03
CA LYS A 56 8.43 1.36 15.65
C LYS A 56 8.69 2.53 14.70
N ILE A 57 7.89 2.63 13.63
CA ILE A 57 7.89 3.74 12.68
C ILE A 57 6.47 3.93 12.16
N SER A 58 6.07 5.15 11.77
CA SER A 58 4.83 5.30 11.02
C SER A 58 5.02 4.86 9.56
N GLY A 59 3.95 4.41 8.92
CA GLY A 59 4.03 4.02 7.51
C GLY A 59 4.32 5.20 6.59
N ASP A 60 3.84 6.39 6.96
CA ASP A 60 4.11 7.62 6.24
C ASP A 60 5.60 7.98 6.28
N GLU A 61 6.19 8.04 7.49
CA GLU A 61 7.62 8.28 7.67
C GLU A 61 8.47 7.23 6.93
N TYR A 62 8.06 5.97 6.97
CA TYR A 62 8.79 4.91 6.24
C TYR A 62 8.69 5.08 4.72
N GLY A 63 7.51 5.46 4.21
CA GLY A 63 7.31 5.79 2.80
C GLY A 63 8.22 6.94 2.35
N ASP A 64 8.26 8.01 3.14
CA ASP A 64 9.10 9.18 2.87
C ASP A 64 10.60 8.85 2.84
N LEU A 65 11.08 8.03 3.79
CA LEU A 65 12.47 7.57 3.80
C LEU A 65 12.85 6.78 2.54
N LEU A 66 11.96 5.94 2.04
CA LEU A 66 12.20 5.21 0.79
C LEU A 66 12.19 6.14 -0.43
N LEU A 67 11.26 7.09 -0.48
CA LEU A 67 11.19 8.08 -1.54
C LEU A 67 12.45 8.95 -1.59
N GLU A 68 12.91 9.42 -0.44
CA GLU A 68 14.14 10.20 -0.31
C GLU A 68 15.36 9.41 -0.83
N GLN A 69 15.46 8.12 -0.50
CA GLN A 69 16.55 7.28 -1.01
C GLN A 69 16.51 7.14 -2.53
N VAL A 70 15.34 6.90 -3.12
CA VAL A 70 15.18 6.79 -4.58
C VAL A 70 15.53 8.12 -5.24
N SER A 71 15.03 9.24 -4.70
CA SER A 71 15.31 10.59 -5.22
C SER A 71 16.80 10.93 -5.18
N ASN A 72 17.47 10.66 -4.05
CA ASN A 72 18.90 10.92 -3.87
C ASN A 72 19.79 10.08 -4.81
N LEU A 73 19.30 8.94 -5.27
CA LEU A 73 19.95 8.08 -6.25
C LEU A 73 19.63 8.46 -7.70
N GLY A 74 18.79 9.47 -7.93
CA GLY A 74 18.41 9.95 -9.26
C GLY A 74 17.30 9.13 -9.93
N GLY A 75 16.46 8.46 -9.17
CA GLY A 75 15.28 7.78 -9.70
C GLY A 75 14.20 8.76 -10.18
N GLU A 76 13.48 8.38 -11.21
CA GLU A 76 12.39 9.17 -11.76
C GLU A 76 11.04 8.68 -11.23
N PHE A 77 10.14 9.62 -10.92
CA PHE A 77 8.80 9.34 -10.44
C PHE A 77 7.78 9.79 -11.49
N VAL A 78 6.89 8.89 -11.85
CA VAL A 78 5.81 9.15 -12.80
C VAL A 78 4.47 8.92 -12.08
N PHE A 79 3.72 10.01 -11.89
CA PHE A 79 2.39 9.93 -11.30
C PHE A 79 1.36 9.69 -12.39
N ASP A 80 1.05 8.39 -12.65
CA ASP A 80 0.11 7.95 -13.67
C ASP A 80 -0.30 6.49 -13.43
N GLU A 81 -1.33 6.05 -14.12
CA GLU A 81 -1.82 4.67 -14.09
C GLU A 81 -1.27 3.86 -15.27
N CYS A 82 -0.64 2.72 -14.97
CA CYS A 82 -0.28 1.75 -15.99
C CYS A 82 -1.54 1.04 -16.50
N ALA A 83 -1.97 1.39 -17.69
CA ALA A 83 -3.17 0.82 -18.32
C ALA A 83 -2.88 -0.53 -18.98
N LYS A 84 -1.68 -0.70 -19.57
CA LYS A 84 -1.32 -1.91 -20.30
C LYS A 84 0.20 -2.07 -20.36
N VAL A 85 0.64 -3.32 -20.41
CA VAL A 85 2.02 -3.70 -20.69
C VAL A 85 2.05 -4.50 -21.99
N SER A 86 2.90 -4.10 -22.92
CA SER A 86 3.14 -4.81 -24.17
C SER A 86 4.57 -5.36 -24.17
N PRO A 87 4.74 -6.69 -24.01
CA PRO A 87 6.06 -7.33 -23.98
C PRO A 87 6.71 -7.33 -25.36
N GLY A 88 8.05 -7.33 -25.40
CA GLY A 88 8.89 -7.37 -26.59
C GLY A 88 10.36 -7.29 -26.22
N ASP A 89 11.25 -7.17 -27.19
CA ASP A 89 12.68 -6.90 -26.95
C ASP A 89 12.88 -5.58 -26.18
N VAL A 90 12.00 -4.64 -26.43
CA VAL A 90 11.75 -3.45 -25.60
C VAL A 90 10.31 -3.53 -25.12
N ILE A 91 10.12 -3.45 -23.81
CA ILE A 91 8.81 -3.49 -23.19
C ILE A 91 8.19 -2.09 -23.28
N THR A 92 6.92 -2.02 -23.72
CA THR A 92 6.17 -0.78 -23.71
C THR A 92 5.18 -0.80 -22.56
N VAL A 93 5.28 0.19 -21.67
CA VAL A 93 4.34 0.45 -20.58
C VAL A 93 3.44 1.60 -21.02
N ASN A 94 2.19 1.29 -21.36
CA ASN A 94 1.21 2.28 -21.78
C ASN A 94 0.59 2.91 -20.53
N LEU A 95 0.76 4.21 -20.38
CA LEU A 95 0.17 4.99 -19.31
C LEU A 95 -1.16 5.62 -19.76
N LYS A 96 -1.98 5.96 -18.78
CA LYS A 96 -3.32 6.46 -19.06
C LYS A 96 -3.30 7.89 -19.60
N ASP A 97 -2.49 8.75 -19.03
CA ASP A 97 -2.54 10.19 -19.28
C ASP A 97 -1.25 10.73 -19.95
N THR A 98 -0.08 10.24 -19.59
CA THR A 98 1.21 10.82 -20.02
C THR A 98 1.85 10.14 -21.22
N GLY A 99 1.25 9.05 -21.72
CA GLY A 99 1.75 8.34 -22.91
C GLY A 99 2.59 7.11 -22.56
N ASP A 100 3.42 6.65 -23.48
CA ASP A 100 4.13 5.39 -23.37
C ASP A 100 5.53 5.57 -22.79
N ILE A 101 5.94 4.67 -21.91
CA ILE A 101 7.31 4.54 -21.39
C ILE A 101 7.91 3.24 -21.92
N LEU A 102 9.16 3.32 -22.39
CA LEU A 102 9.89 2.17 -22.91
C LEU A 102 10.93 1.69 -21.90
N CYS A 103 11.05 0.37 -21.73
CA CYS A 103 12.07 -0.20 -20.85
C CYS A 103 12.60 -1.55 -21.33
N LYS A 104 13.78 -1.91 -20.82
CA LYS A 104 14.40 -3.22 -21.03
C LYS A 104 13.87 -4.26 -20.06
N SER A 105 13.53 -3.84 -18.84
CA SER A 105 13.02 -4.70 -17.78
C SER A 105 11.87 -4.03 -17.05
N LEU A 106 10.92 -4.84 -16.54
CA LEU A 106 9.76 -4.36 -15.82
C LEU A 106 9.58 -5.14 -14.52
N ILE A 107 9.28 -4.42 -13.43
CA ILE A 107 8.83 -5.00 -12.16
C ILE A 107 7.39 -4.55 -11.92
N LEU A 108 6.51 -5.51 -11.64
CA LEU A 108 5.14 -5.26 -11.21
C LEU A 108 5.08 -5.37 -9.69
N ALA A 109 4.93 -4.24 -9.01
CA ALA A 109 4.83 -4.10 -7.56
C ALA A 109 3.51 -3.42 -7.17
N THR A 110 2.42 -3.79 -7.84
CA THR A 110 1.13 -3.12 -7.83
C THR A 110 0.34 -3.23 -6.52
N GLY A 111 0.86 -3.99 -5.56
CA GLY A 111 0.23 -4.16 -4.26
C GLY A 111 -1.12 -4.88 -4.31
N SER A 112 -2.01 -4.47 -3.43
CA SER A 112 -3.37 -5.02 -3.32
C SER A 112 -4.37 -3.90 -3.10
N VAL A 113 -5.65 -4.21 -3.25
CA VAL A 113 -6.77 -3.33 -2.90
C VAL A 113 -7.61 -3.99 -1.81
N HIS A 114 -8.32 -3.19 -1.04
CA HIS A 114 -9.24 -3.72 -0.02
C HIS A 114 -10.29 -4.62 -0.67
N ARG A 115 -10.45 -5.81 -0.09
CA ARG A 115 -11.48 -6.74 -0.51
C ARG A 115 -12.85 -6.22 -0.09
N ARG A 116 -13.82 -6.33 -0.98
CA ARG A 116 -15.23 -6.00 -0.69
C ARG A 116 -15.90 -7.15 0.04
N LEU A 117 -16.89 -6.82 0.88
CA LEU A 117 -17.75 -7.80 1.54
C LEU A 117 -18.80 -8.36 0.58
N ASN A 118 -19.12 -7.58 -0.47
CA ASN A 118 -20.19 -7.88 -1.45
C ASN A 118 -21.56 -8.06 -0.76
N VAL A 119 -21.81 -7.28 0.26
CA VAL A 119 -23.14 -7.20 0.92
C VAL A 119 -23.99 -6.12 0.27
N GLU A 120 -25.30 -6.24 0.46
CA GLU A 120 -26.27 -5.27 -0.07
C GLU A 120 -25.95 -3.85 0.45
N HIS A 121 -26.01 -2.86 -0.42
CA HIS A 121 -25.72 -1.45 -0.15
C HIS A 121 -24.28 -1.11 0.28
N GLU A 122 -23.32 -2.04 0.21
CA GLU A 122 -21.94 -1.77 0.63
C GLU A 122 -21.38 -0.51 -0.03
N GLU A 123 -21.49 -0.40 -1.37
CA GLU A 123 -20.95 0.74 -2.13
C GLU A 123 -21.56 2.09 -1.71
N GLU A 124 -22.84 2.12 -1.38
CA GLU A 124 -23.54 3.34 -0.93
C GLU A 124 -23.10 3.78 0.47
N LEU A 125 -22.63 2.83 1.29
CA LEU A 125 -22.23 3.03 2.67
C LEU A 125 -20.76 3.32 2.86
N ILE A 126 -19.93 3.12 1.82
CA ILE A 126 -18.50 3.43 1.87
C ILE A 126 -18.28 4.92 2.14
N GLY A 127 -17.44 5.22 3.13
CA GLY A 127 -17.19 6.57 3.63
C GLY A 127 -18.29 7.13 4.54
N LYS A 128 -19.35 6.36 4.82
CA LYS A 128 -20.45 6.74 5.73
C LYS A 128 -20.54 5.79 6.94
N HIS A 129 -20.64 4.50 6.68
CA HIS A 129 -20.80 3.44 7.67
C HIS A 129 -19.91 2.22 7.40
N VAL A 130 -19.32 2.13 6.21
CA VAL A 130 -18.31 1.14 5.82
C VAL A 130 -17.00 1.88 5.58
N HIS A 131 -15.97 1.48 6.28
CA HIS A 131 -14.65 2.12 6.26
C HIS A 131 -13.55 1.07 6.17
N PHE A 132 -12.37 1.47 5.70
CA PHE A 132 -11.21 0.60 5.50
C PHE A 132 -9.98 1.08 6.27
N CYS A 133 -10.09 2.15 7.04
CA CYS A 133 -9.00 2.72 7.83
C CYS A 133 -9.53 3.10 9.22
N ALA A 134 -9.30 2.26 10.20
CA ALA A 134 -9.73 2.57 11.58
C ALA A 134 -9.08 3.85 12.10
N VAL A 135 -7.81 4.06 11.83
CA VAL A 135 -7.07 5.25 12.29
C VAL A 135 -7.69 6.54 11.75
N CYS A 136 -8.11 6.52 10.48
CA CYS A 136 -8.69 7.69 9.83
C CYS A 136 -10.10 8.00 10.39
N ASP A 137 -10.89 6.96 10.66
CA ASP A 137 -12.33 7.08 10.82
C ASP A 137 -12.84 6.73 12.23
N ALA A 138 -12.00 6.14 13.10
CA ALA A 138 -12.42 5.70 14.44
C ALA A 138 -13.07 6.79 15.29
N GLY A 139 -12.64 8.04 15.12
CA GLY A 139 -13.22 9.20 15.81
C GLY A 139 -14.73 9.38 15.57
N LEU A 140 -15.25 8.93 14.42
CA LEU A 140 -16.68 8.97 14.07
C LEU A 140 -17.51 7.98 14.89
N TYR A 141 -16.85 6.98 15.49
CA TYR A 141 -17.47 5.85 16.19
C TYR A 141 -17.18 5.84 17.69
N LYS A 142 -16.74 6.98 18.23
CA LYS A 142 -16.54 7.11 19.67
C LYS A 142 -17.80 6.70 20.43
N ASP A 143 -17.63 5.85 21.45
CA ASP A 143 -18.70 5.33 22.30
C ASP A 143 -19.79 4.50 21.57
N LYS A 144 -19.56 4.10 20.31
CA LYS A 144 -20.45 3.24 19.53
C LYS A 144 -19.96 1.79 19.50
N THR A 145 -20.84 0.87 19.15
CA THR A 145 -20.48 -0.50 18.78
C THR A 145 -20.10 -0.54 17.30
N VAL A 146 -18.97 -1.14 16.99
CA VAL A 146 -18.47 -1.33 15.61
C VAL A 146 -18.25 -2.80 15.33
N VAL A 147 -18.40 -3.17 14.06
CA VAL A 147 -18.09 -4.50 13.54
C VAL A 147 -16.86 -4.39 12.68
N LEU A 148 -15.82 -5.14 13.02
CA LEU A 148 -14.59 -5.25 12.26
C LEU A 148 -14.55 -6.60 11.53
N VAL A 149 -14.41 -6.59 10.23
CA VAL A 149 -14.40 -7.81 9.42
C VAL A 149 -12.99 -8.16 9.00
N GLY A 150 -12.53 -9.34 9.41
CA GLY A 150 -11.21 -9.89 9.15
C GLY A 150 -10.52 -10.38 10.42
N GLY A 151 -9.48 -11.21 10.26
CA GLY A 151 -8.73 -11.79 11.38
C GLY A 151 -7.23 -11.89 11.12
N GLY A 152 -6.72 -11.15 10.12
CA GLY A 152 -5.28 -10.99 9.86
C GLY A 152 -4.66 -9.84 10.64
N ASN A 153 -3.36 -9.60 10.44
CA ASN A 153 -2.60 -8.55 11.13
C ASN A 153 -3.26 -7.18 11.07
N SER A 154 -3.72 -6.75 9.89
CA SER A 154 -4.38 -5.44 9.74
C SER A 154 -5.61 -5.32 10.63
N ALA A 155 -6.48 -6.32 10.62
CA ALA A 155 -7.68 -6.31 11.44
C ALA A 155 -7.35 -6.29 12.95
N LEU A 156 -6.37 -7.06 13.40
CA LEU A 156 -6.00 -7.12 14.82
C LEU A 156 -5.38 -5.79 15.30
N VAL A 157 -4.51 -5.17 14.50
CA VAL A 157 -3.98 -3.83 14.81
C VAL A 157 -5.09 -2.78 14.86
N GLU A 158 -6.03 -2.83 13.92
CA GLU A 158 -7.17 -1.91 13.91
C GLU A 158 -8.14 -2.18 15.06
N ALA A 159 -8.30 -3.44 15.48
CA ALA A 159 -9.11 -3.80 16.64
C ALA A 159 -8.61 -3.15 17.92
N ASP A 160 -7.29 -3.16 18.15
CA ASP A 160 -6.68 -2.50 19.32
C ASP A 160 -6.95 -0.99 19.32
N ILE A 161 -6.83 -0.33 18.17
CA ILE A 161 -7.13 1.09 18.02
C ILE A 161 -8.61 1.38 18.33
N LEU A 162 -9.52 0.60 17.74
CA LEU A 162 -10.95 0.75 17.92
C LEU A 162 -11.39 0.47 19.37
N ALA A 163 -10.79 -0.52 20.03
CA ALA A 163 -11.10 -0.86 21.41
C ALA A 163 -10.83 0.28 22.40
N ASN A 164 -9.86 1.15 22.08
CA ASN A 164 -9.55 2.34 22.89
C ASN A 164 -10.51 3.52 22.65
N ILE A 165 -11.36 3.47 21.62
CA ILE A 165 -12.21 4.61 21.20
C ILE A 165 -13.69 4.24 21.25
N CYS A 166 -14.01 3.03 20.78
CA CYS A 166 -15.39 2.56 20.67
C CYS A 166 -15.88 1.94 21.98
N LYS A 167 -17.20 1.87 22.15
CA LYS A 167 -17.82 1.20 23.29
C LYS A 167 -17.60 -0.31 23.24
N GLU A 168 -17.63 -0.86 22.03
CA GLU A 168 -17.53 -2.30 21.79
C GLU A 168 -17.01 -2.54 20.37
N VAL A 169 -16.14 -3.52 20.22
CA VAL A 169 -15.63 -3.97 18.91
C VAL A 169 -15.95 -5.45 18.74
N ILE A 170 -16.73 -5.78 17.73
CA ILE A 170 -17.09 -7.15 17.39
C ILE A 170 -16.26 -7.55 16.17
N ILE A 171 -15.38 -8.53 16.32
CA ILE A 171 -14.58 -9.04 15.21
C ILE A 171 -15.31 -10.21 14.54
N LEU A 172 -15.55 -10.10 13.22
CA LEU A 172 -16.10 -11.17 12.39
C LEU A 172 -15.01 -11.78 11.53
N GLN A 173 -14.86 -13.08 11.60
CA GLN A 173 -13.88 -13.87 10.88
C GLN A 173 -14.59 -15.07 10.23
N ASP A 174 -14.30 -15.37 8.96
CA ASP A 174 -14.84 -16.52 8.22
C ASP A 174 -14.07 -17.83 8.44
N LEU A 175 -12.86 -17.73 9.01
CA LEU A 175 -12.03 -18.89 9.38
C LEU A 175 -12.24 -19.24 10.86
N GLY A 176 -11.93 -20.48 11.23
CA GLY A 176 -12.08 -20.98 12.60
C GLY A 176 -11.12 -20.36 13.63
N GLU A 177 -10.09 -19.64 13.17
CA GLU A 177 -9.06 -19.02 14.02
C GLU A 177 -8.52 -17.74 13.36
N PHE A 178 -7.96 -16.84 14.16
CA PHE A 178 -7.27 -15.67 13.64
C PHE A 178 -5.99 -16.06 12.89
N THR A 179 -5.73 -15.39 11.78
CA THR A 179 -4.56 -15.63 10.92
C THR A 179 -3.45 -14.61 11.11
N GLY A 180 -3.62 -13.68 12.05
CA GLY A 180 -2.61 -12.71 12.42
C GLY A 180 -1.49 -13.29 13.27
N GLU A 181 -0.46 -12.49 13.49
CA GLU A 181 0.67 -12.85 14.34
C GLU A 181 0.20 -13.16 15.77
N VAL A 182 0.78 -14.20 16.38
CA VAL A 182 0.42 -14.65 17.74
C VAL A 182 0.54 -13.50 18.76
N SER A 183 1.50 -12.60 18.58
CA SER A 183 1.69 -11.40 19.41
C SER A 183 0.50 -10.44 19.37
N LEU A 184 -0.20 -10.34 18.22
CA LEU A 184 -1.39 -9.50 18.06
C LEU A 184 -2.66 -10.21 18.54
N VAL A 185 -2.73 -11.52 18.35
CA VAL A 185 -3.88 -12.32 18.82
C VAL A 185 -3.98 -12.33 20.35
N ASN A 186 -2.84 -12.23 21.04
CA ASN A 186 -2.75 -12.30 22.52
C ASN A 186 -2.87 -10.93 23.22
N GLN A 187 -3.03 -9.84 22.48
CA GLN A 187 -3.31 -8.51 23.02
C GLN A 187 -4.79 -8.36 23.34
#